data_61543b174c2e3a3b51d19fd261dac763
#
_entry.id   61543b174c2e3a3b51d19fd261dac763
#
_cell.length_a   1.000
_cell.length_b   1.000
_cell.length_c   1.000
_cell.angle_alpha   90.00
_cell.angle_beta   90.00
_cell.angle_gamma   90.00
#
_symmetry.space_group_name_H-M   'P 1'
#
loop_
_entity.id
_entity.type
_entity.pdbx_description
1 polymer ?
#
loop_
_entity_poly.entity_id
_entity_poly.type
_entity_poly.pdbx_seq_one_letter_code
_entity_poly.pdbx_strand_id
1 'polypeptide(L)'
;MNTHASFWEAVIGAAQSLRGSKLRSFLTLLGIILATTTLIAVMSVISGMDVYIAQNVSSMGADGYRVQRIAMMQYDPKKYLEMLRRNPQLTKEEFAFLRSRLNLTREIGMTASRGVSVHLGKELIENVGLQGASPNMGIITDIEAEDGRFLSETENDRRMNAVFIGHDIKDQLFPDASPIGRSISVEGLPFQVVGVAKAKGSVFGQSQDKFVIIPVETYFKIWGSRNGMTYAGLAMDHDHLMQAQEEARVALRAYRHLKPKDDDTFATLSSDALLDFWNQLTGAIAATAVAVVSVFMVVGGVVVMNIMLAVVTERTHEIGIRKSVGARRRDILNQFLVESSMLAAIGGVLGVMLAWIVAVLVRSLTPVPMSVPISAVVVGVTLSAAVGLFFGIYPAQRAAKLDPIEALRMEK
;
A
#
# COMPACT_ATOMS: atom_id res chain seq x y z
N MET A 1 -18.95 -45.23 -13.86
CA MET A 1 -17.82 -45.17 -12.89
C MET A 1 -17.83 -43.79 -12.27
N ASN A 2 -18.01 -43.70 -10.94
CA ASN A 2 -18.26 -42.45 -10.22
C ASN A 2 -17.01 -41.57 -10.21
N THR A 3 -17.11 -40.39 -10.83
CA THR A 3 -16.04 -39.36 -10.85
C THR A 3 -15.61 -38.92 -9.45
N HIS A 4 -16.45 -39.04 -8.44
CA HIS A 4 -16.16 -38.73 -7.05
C HIS A 4 -15.18 -39.69 -6.36
N ALA A 5 -15.18 -40.99 -6.72
CA ALA A 5 -14.25 -41.98 -6.15
C ALA A 5 -12.80 -41.74 -6.62
N SER A 6 -12.61 -41.33 -7.89
CA SER A 6 -11.28 -41.05 -8.45
C SER A 6 -10.61 -39.82 -7.86
N PHE A 7 -11.41 -38.82 -7.44
CA PHE A 7 -10.90 -37.57 -6.83
C PHE A 7 -10.35 -37.81 -5.41
N TRP A 8 -11.10 -38.55 -4.57
CA TRP A 8 -10.65 -38.91 -3.22
C TRP A 8 -9.41 -39.84 -3.24
N GLU A 9 -9.35 -40.77 -4.18
CA GLU A 9 -8.17 -41.61 -4.36
C GLU A 9 -6.95 -40.79 -4.77
N ALA A 10 -7.10 -39.77 -5.62
CA ALA A 10 -6.02 -38.85 -5.99
C ALA A 10 -5.54 -38.00 -4.79
N VAL A 11 -6.47 -37.51 -3.92
CA VAL A 11 -6.13 -36.79 -2.69
C VAL A 11 -5.33 -37.70 -1.72
N ILE A 12 -5.80 -38.93 -1.50
CA ILE A 12 -5.13 -39.91 -0.62
C ILE A 12 -3.76 -40.26 -1.19
N GLY A 13 -3.66 -40.46 -2.51
CA GLY A 13 -2.40 -40.76 -3.19
C GLY A 13 -1.37 -39.64 -3.07
N ALA A 14 -1.81 -38.36 -3.27
CA ALA A 14 -0.98 -37.18 -3.06
C ALA A 14 -0.47 -37.09 -1.60
N ALA A 15 -1.37 -37.33 -0.62
CA ALA A 15 -0.99 -37.31 0.80
C ALA A 15 -0.03 -38.44 1.20
N GLN A 16 -0.18 -39.63 0.61
CA GLN A 16 0.74 -40.77 0.84
C GLN A 16 2.11 -40.52 0.19
N SER A 17 2.15 -39.95 -1.01
CA SER A 17 3.37 -39.55 -1.71
C SER A 17 4.19 -38.55 -0.90
N LEU A 18 3.51 -37.59 -0.23
CA LEU A 18 4.15 -36.61 0.66
C LEU A 18 4.75 -37.25 1.92
N ARG A 19 4.16 -38.34 2.43
CA ARG A 19 4.64 -39.02 3.65
C ARG A 19 5.83 -39.97 3.39
N GLY A 20 5.98 -40.49 2.18
CA GLY A 20 7.00 -41.48 1.85
C GLY A 20 8.43 -40.93 1.79
N SER A 21 8.61 -39.64 1.48
CA SER A 21 9.94 -38.98 1.46
C SER A 21 9.84 -37.52 1.84
N LYS A 22 9.79 -37.24 3.15
CA LYS A 22 9.53 -35.88 3.72
C LYS A 22 10.46 -34.79 3.19
N LEU A 23 11.76 -35.07 3.08
CA LEU A 23 12.75 -34.12 2.59
C LEU A 23 12.54 -33.76 1.10
N ARG A 24 12.26 -34.81 0.28
CA ARG A 24 12.01 -34.65 -1.15
C ARG A 24 10.72 -33.82 -1.38
N SER A 25 9.64 -34.14 -0.66
CA SER A 25 8.37 -33.46 -0.72
C SER A 25 8.48 -32.00 -0.27
N PHE A 26 9.24 -31.72 0.79
CA PHE A 26 9.49 -30.36 1.26
C PHE A 26 10.25 -29.52 0.21
N LEU A 27 11.34 -30.06 -0.33
CA LEU A 27 12.14 -29.41 -1.36
C LEU A 27 11.32 -29.16 -2.64
N THR A 28 10.39 -30.08 -2.99
CA THR A 28 9.48 -29.92 -4.13
C THR A 28 8.55 -28.75 -3.97
N LEU A 29 7.92 -28.68 -2.81
CA LEU A 29 6.93 -27.66 -2.54
C LEU A 29 7.58 -26.30 -2.26
N LEU A 30 8.85 -26.27 -1.85
CA LEU A 30 9.55 -25.06 -1.45
C LEU A 30 9.53 -23.98 -2.54
N GLY A 31 9.80 -24.36 -3.79
CA GLY A 31 9.77 -23.42 -4.92
C GLY A 31 8.38 -22.80 -5.12
N ILE A 32 7.32 -23.62 -5.05
CA ILE A 32 5.92 -23.15 -5.19
C ILE A 32 5.50 -22.33 -3.96
N ILE A 33 5.88 -22.79 -2.74
CA ILE A 33 5.61 -22.06 -1.49
C ILE A 33 6.25 -20.67 -1.56
N LEU A 34 7.54 -20.58 -1.90
CA LEU A 34 8.23 -19.29 -2.03
C LEU A 34 7.61 -18.39 -3.08
N ALA A 35 7.28 -18.96 -4.26
CA ALA A 35 6.62 -18.20 -5.33
C ALA A 35 5.28 -17.60 -4.88
N THR A 36 4.40 -18.42 -4.30
CA THR A 36 3.09 -17.96 -3.81
C THR A 36 3.21 -17.00 -2.64
N THR A 37 4.12 -17.27 -1.70
CA THR A 37 4.38 -16.38 -0.56
C THR A 37 4.85 -15.02 -1.04
N THR A 38 5.81 -14.98 -1.97
CA THR A 38 6.33 -13.71 -2.53
C THR A 38 5.24 -12.93 -3.27
N LEU A 39 4.46 -13.61 -4.12
CA LEU A 39 3.36 -12.99 -4.85
C LEU A 39 2.35 -12.33 -3.90
N ILE A 40 1.88 -13.08 -2.91
CA ILE A 40 0.88 -12.61 -1.96
C ILE A 40 1.45 -11.51 -1.06
N ALA A 41 2.70 -11.63 -0.62
CA ALA A 41 3.36 -10.61 0.20
C ALA A 41 3.47 -9.28 -0.55
N VAL A 42 3.92 -9.27 -1.80
CA VAL A 42 4.02 -8.06 -2.62
C VAL A 42 2.63 -7.46 -2.86
N MET A 43 1.64 -8.28 -3.26
CA MET A 43 0.27 -7.79 -3.46
C MET A 43 -0.36 -7.27 -2.17
N SER A 44 0.00 -7.83 -1.01
CA SER A 44 -0.49 -7.36 0.28
C SER A 44 0.08 -5.99 0.67
N VAL A 45 1.35 -5.73 0.35
CA VAL A 45 1.97 -4.41 0.54
C VAL A 45 1.32 -3.40 -0.40
N ILE A 46 1.18 -3.72 -1.69
CA ILE A 46 0.54 -2.82 -2.67
C ILE A 46 -0.88 -2.48 -2.21
N SER A 47 -1.70 -3.48 -1.90
CA SER A 47 -3.09 -3.27 -1.47
C SER A 47 -3.21 -2.47 -0.16
N GLY A 48 -2.28 -2.65 0.77
CA GLY A 48 -2.23 -1.84 1.98
C GLY A 48 -1.86 -0.38 1.69
N MET A 49 -0.87 -0.17 0.83
CA MET A 49 -0.45 1.17 0.43
C MET A 49 -1.50 1.90 -0.43
N ASP A 50 -2.29 1.18 -1.24
CA ASP A 50 -3.40 1.79 -2.01
C ASP A 50 -4.38 2.52 -1.08
N VAL A 51 -4.72 1.92 0.05
CA VAL A 51 -5.59 2.54 1.07
C VAL A 51 -4.95 3.82 1.63
N TYR A 52 -3.65 3.78 1.91
CA TYR A 52 -2.91 4.96 2.41
C TYR A 52 -2.87 6.11 1.41
N ILE A 53 -2.56 5.80 0.15
CA ILE A 53 -2.51 6.81 -0.91
C ILE A 53 -3.91 7.40 -1.15
N ALA A 54 -4.95 6.57 -1.20
CA ALA A 54 -6.33 7.04 -1.35
C ALA A 54 -6.74 8.02 -0.22
N GLN A 55 -6.33 7.75 1.02
CA GLN A 55 -6.60 8.65 2.15
C GLN A 55 -5.80 9.96 2.08
N ASN A 56 -4.53 9.89 1.65
CA ASN A 56 -3.71 11.10 1.44
C ASN A 56 -4.27 11.97 0.32
N VAL A 57 -4.72 11.36 -0.77
CA VAL A 57 -5.41 12.07 -1.86
C VAL A 57 -6.71 12.70 -1.36
N SER A 58 -7.52 11.96 -0.61
CA SER A 58 -8.74 12.49 0.02
C SER A 58 -8.45 13.70 0.92
N SER A 59 -7.34 13.68 1.67
CA SER A 59 -6.93 14.82 2.52
C SER A 59 -6.42 16.04 1.76
N MET A 60 -6.12 15.90 0.47
CA MET A 60 -5.79 17.04 -0.42
C MET A 60 -7.04 17.66 -1.03
N GLY A 61 -8.19 16.99 -0.97
CA GLY A 61 -9.37 17.28 -1.79
C GLY A 61 -9.22 16.67 -3.19
N ALA A 62 -10.33 16.19 -3.78
CA ALA A 62 -10.31 15.57 -5.12
C ALA A 62 -9.75 16.53 -6.19
N ASP A 63 -10.10 17.82 -6.08
CA ASP A 63 -9.69 18.88 -6.99
C ASP A 63 -8.52 19.70 -6.43
N GLY A 64 -7.78 19.10 -5.48
CA GLY A 64 -6.73 19.77 -4.73
C GLY A 64 -5.36 19.71 -5.41
N TYR A 65 -4.61 20.81 -5.28
CA TYR A 65 -3.18 20.84 -5.60
C TYR A 65 -2.39 21.53 -4.49
N ARG A 66 -1.11 21.19 -4.38
CA ARG A 66 -0.19 21.82 -3.42
C ARG A 66 1.00 22.43 -4.10
N VAL A 67 1.46 23.56 -3.58
CA VAL A 67 2.72 24.20 -3.94
C VAL A 67 3.64 24.10 -2.73
N GLN A 68 4.80 23.50 -2.92
CA GLN A 68 5.78 23.25 -1.85
C GLN A 68 7.21 23.52 -2.33
N ARG A 69 8.12 23.70 -1.40
CA ARG A 69 9.52 24.01 -1.72
C ARG A 69 10.21 22.95 -2.55
N ILE A 70 9.97 21.67 -2.25
CA ILE A 70 10.66 20.52 -2.84
C ILE A 70 9.64 19.48 -3.22
N ALA A 71 9.87 18.81 -4.34
CA ALA A 71 9.04 17.69 -4.76
C ALA A 71 9.13 16.53 -3.76
N MET A 72 7.99 16.07 -3.27
CA MET A 72 7.88 14.98 -2.30
C MET A 72 8.44 13.65 -2.83
N MET A 73 8.58 13.52 -4.16
CA MET A 73 8.94 12.29 -4.89
C MET A 73 10.39 12.24 -5.36
N GLN A 74 11.29 13.06 -4.80
CA GLN A 74 12.70 13.03 -5.18
C GLN A 74 13.46 12.01 -4.36
N TYR A 75 13.75 10.85 -4.95
CA TYR A 75 14.47 9.75 -4.30
C TYR A 75 15.98 9.84 -4.38
N ASP A 76 16.53 10.71 -5.25
CA ASP A 76 17.98 10.91 -5.33
C ASP A 76 18.44 11.87 -4.21
N PRO A 77 19.18 11.39 -3.20
CA PRO A 77 19.64 12.22 -2.09
C PRO A 77 20.49 13.41 -2.55
N LYS A 78 21.24 13.27 -3.66
CA LYS A 78 22.08 14.36 -4.21
C LYS A 78 21.20 15.47 -4.79
N LYS A 79 20.20 15.08 -5.60
CA LYS A 79 19.24 16.04 -6.17
C LYS A 79 18.39 16.70 -5.09
N TYR A 80 18.00 15.96 -4.05
CA TYR A 80 17.27 16.51 -2.90
C TYR A 80 18.07 17.60 -2.19
N LEU A 81 19.37 17.36 -1.91
CA LEU A 81 20.26 18.35 -1.29
C LEU A 81 20.51 19.55 -2.20
N GLU A 82 20.61 19.34 -3.50
CA GLU A 82 20.74 20.42 -4.49
C GLU A 82 19.48 21.30 -4.51
N MET A 83 18.29 20.69 -4.56
CA MET A 83 17.02 21.40 -4.47
C MET A 83 16.88 22.18 -3.16
N LEU A 84 17.31 21.60 -2.02
CA LEU A 84 17.30 22.29 -0.74
C LEU A 84 18.16 23.55 -0.75
N ARG A 85 19.28 23.56 -1.48
CA ARG A 85 20.15 24.72 -1.61
C ARG A 85 19.64 25.75 -2.62
N ARG A 86 19.10 25.28 -3.74
CA ARG A 86 18.63 26.11 -4.86
C ARG A 86 17.27 26.75 -4.59
N ASN A 87 16.34 26.00 -4.02
CA ASN A 87 14.95 26.42 -3.87
C ASN A 87 14.79 27.29 -2.60
N PRO A 88 14.41 28.56 -2.71
CA PRO A 88 14.08 29.38 -1.54
C PRO A 88 12.80 28.87 -0.86
N GLN A 89 12.64 29.24 0.40
CA GLN A 89 11.40 28.99 1.13
C GLN A 89 10.24 29.75 0.49
N LEU A 90 9.04 29.19 0.58
CA LEU A 90 7.81 29.88 0.20
C LEU A 90 7.52 31.01 1.19
N THR A 91 6.99 32.13 0.72
CA THR A 91 6.78 33.34 1.51
C THR A 91 5.32 33.81 1.53
N LYS A 92 4.95 34.65 2.49
CA LYS A 92 3.61 35.24 2.57
C LYS A 92 3.32 36.17 1.39
N GLU A 93 4.33 36.88 0.90
CA GLU A 93 4.24 37.79 -0.22
C GLU A 93 3.92 37.03 -1.51
N GLU A 94 4.56 35.88 -1.73
CA GLU A 94 4.25 34.95 -2.81
C GLU A 94 2.81 34.44 -2.73
N PHE A 95 2.37 34.05 -1.51
CA PHE A 95 1.00 33.62 -1.28
C PHE A 95 -0.02 34.72 -1.62
N ALA A 96 0.22 35.94 -1.15
CA ALA A 96 -0.65 37.12 -1.44
C ALA A 96 -0.72 37.40 -2.94
N PHE A 97 0.43 37.31 -3.63
CA PHE A 97 0.48 37.44 -5.09
C PHE A 97 -0.33 36.35 -5.80
N LEU A 98 -0.14 35.09 -5.44
CA LEU A 98 -0.90 33.97 -6.02
C LEU A 98 -2.40 34.15 -5.79
N ARG A 99 -2.82 34.48 -4.56
CA ARG A 99 -4.23 34.70 -4.21
C ARG A 99 -4.89 35.82 -5.07
N SER A 100 -4.11 36.82 -5.50
CA SER A 100 -4.61 37.91 -6.33
C SER A 100 -4.65 37.64 -7.83
N ARG A 101 -4.02 36.52 -8.29
CA ARG A 101 -3.82 36.28 -9.73
C ARG A 101 -4.49 34.98 -10.22
N LEU A 102 -4.79 34.06 -9.33
CA LEU A 102 -5.38 32.77 -9.72
C LEU A 102 -6.87 32.94 -10.00
N ASN A 103 -7.31 32.52 -11.19
CA ASN A 103 -8.69 32.60 -11.64
C ASN A 103 -9.36 31.23 -11.69
N LEU A 104 -8.59 30.16 -11.94
CA LEU A 104 -9.08 28.79 -12.01
C LEU A 104 -9.07 28.07 -10.65
N THR A 105 -8.61 28.76 -9.60
CA THR A 105 -8.56 28.27 -8.23
C THR A 105 -9.70 28.90 -7.42
N ARG A 106 -10.61 28.03 -6.92
CA ARG A 106 -11.75 28.48 -6.10
C ARG A 106 -11.31 28.97 -4.72
N GLU A 107 -10.39 28.22 -4.10
CA GLU A 107 -9.83 28.53 -2.79
C GLU A 107 -8.32 28.30 -2.79
N ILE A 108 -7.57 29.18 -2.16
CA ILE A 108 -6.15 28.98 -1.89
C ILE A 108 -5.86 29.27 -0.44
N GLY A 109 -5.24 28.32 0.25
CA GLY A 109 -4.84 28.39 1.65
C GLY A 109 -3.34 28.19 1.81
N MET A 110 -2.84 28.56 2.99
CA MET A 110 -1.47 28.26 3.37
C MET A 110 -1.41 27.50 4.68
N THR A 111 -0.41 26.65 4.78
CA THR A 111 -0.11 25.89 5.99
C THR A 111 1.36 25.96 6.32
N ALA A 112 1.67 25.83 7.61
CA ALA A 112 3.02 25.59 8.11
C ALA A 112 2.95 24.51 9.20
N SER A 113 3.90 23.59 9.25
CA SER A 113 3.83 22.45 10.16
C SER A 113 5.12 22.22 10.93
N ARG A 114 4.96 21.67 12.15
CA ARG A 114 6.07 21.19 13.01
C ARG A 114 5.55 20.14 14.01
N GLY A 115 6.45 19.36 14.59
CA GLY A 115 6.14 18.52 15.73
C GLY A 115 6.19 19.32 17.03
N VAL A 116 5.25 19.06 17.95
CA VAL A 116 5.14 19.73 19.25
C VAL A 116 4.72 18.75 20.33
N SER A 117 4.81 19.21 21.59
CA SER A 117 4.22 18.54 22.75
C SER A 117 2.99 19.30 23.22
N VAL A 118 1.95 18.58 23.59
CA VAL A 118 0.69 19.13 24.11
C VAL A 118 0.47 18.65 25.52
N HIS A 119 0.06 19.57 26.40
CA HIS A 119 -0.16 19.28 27.83
C HIS A 119 -1.55 19.72 28.29
N LEU A 120 -2.13 18.92 29.22
CA LEU A 120 -3.27 19.33 30.01
C LEU A 120 -3.05 18.87 31.48
N GLY A 121 -2.74 19.80 32.37
CA GLY A 121 -2.39 19.47 33.75
C GLY A 121 -1.12 18.59 33.82
N LYS A 122 -1.29 17.32 34.23
CA LYS A 122 -0.20 16.33 34.29
C LYS A 122 -0.06 15.45 33.08
N GLU A 123 -1.07 15.45 32.22
CA GLU A 123 -1.07 14.64 30.99
C GLU A 123 -0.22 15.32 29.91
N LEU A 124 0.69 14.54 29.31
CA LEU A 124 1.60 14.97 28.23
C LEU A 124 1.42 14.08 27.02
N ILE A 125 1.24 14.69 25.86
CA ILE A 125 1.24 14.00 24.58
C ILE A 125 2.43 14.52 23.77
N GLU A 126 3.39 13.67 23.50
CA GLU A 126 4.56 14.00 22.67
C GLU A 126 4.31 13.66 21.20
N ASN A 127 5.11 14.27 20.33
CA ASN A 127 5.04 14.05 18.87
C ASN A 127 3.65 14.29 18.29
N VAL A 128 3.01 15.41 18.67
CA VAL A 128 1.76 15.89 18.09
C VAL A 128 2.08 16.72 16.87
N GLY A 129 1.40 16.47 15.76
CA GLY A 129 1.51 17.29 14.55
C GLY A 129 0.86 18.66 14.78
N LEU A 130 1.65 19.73 14.94
CA LEU A 130 1.11 21.09 14.94
C LEU A 130 1.06 21.61 13.50
N GLN A 131 -0.09 22.12 13.10
CA GLN A 131 -0.29 22.81 11.83
C GLN A 131 -0.82 24.22 12.08
N GLY A 132 -0.09 25.23 11.61
CA GLY A 132 -0.64 26.58 11.41
C GLY A 132 -1.38 26.59 10.08
N ALA A 133 -2.67 26.90 10.06
CA ALA A 133 -3.50 26.84 8.86
C ALA A 133 -4.30 28.13 8.67
N SER A 134 -4.46 28.55 7.40
CA SER A 134 -5.43 29.60 7.06
C SER A 134 -6.86 29.06 7.24
N PRO A 135 -7.84 29.92 7.55
CA PRO A 135 -9.21 29.48 7.88
C PRO A 135 -9.89 28.67 6.79
N ASN A 136 -9.61 28.95 5.51
CA ASN A 136 -10.17 28.24 4.38
C ASN A 136 -9.58 26.84 4.16
N MET A 137 -8.54 26.47 4.91
CA MET A 137 -7.99 25.10 4.85
C MET A 137 -8.99 24.05 5.27
N GLY A 138 -9.95 24.36 6.15
CA GLY A 138 -11.03 23.45 6.49
C GLY A 138 -11.86 23.03 5.27
N ILE A 139 -12.09 23.95 4.34
CA ILE A 139 -12.80 23.70 3.08
C ILE A 139 -11.89 22.95 2.09
N ILE A 140 -10.63 23.40 1.96
CA ILE A 140 -9.67 22.83 0.98
C ILE A 140 -9.36 21.38 1.29
N THR A 141 -9.25 21.01 2.57
CA THR A 141 -8.88 19.65 3.02
C THR A 141 -10.06 18.84 3.54
N ASP A 142 -11.28 19.33 3.34
CA ASP A 142 -12.54 18.69 3.74
C ASP A 142 -12.50 18.18 5.20
N ILE A 143 -12.05 19.07 6.10
CA ILE A 143 -11.99 18.75 7.53
C ILE A 143 -13.38 18.94 8.14
N GLU A 144 -14.04 17.86 8.48
CA GLU A 144 -15.28 17.87 9.25
C GLU A 144 -15.01 18.04 10.75
N ALA A 145 -15.74 18.96 11.38
CA ALA A 145 -15.76 19.07 12.84
C ALA A 145 -16.81 18.11 13.42
N GLU A 146 -16.41 17.29 14.39
CA GLU A 146 -17.32 16.47 15.20
C GLU A 146 -18.01 17.34 16.25
N ASP A 147 -17.23 18.17 16.95
CA ASP A 147 -17.70 19.13 17.94
C ASP A 147 -17.13 20.51 17.66
N GLY A 148 -17.93 21.56 17.88
CA GLY A 148 -17.49 22.93 17.70
C GLY A 148 -17.39 23.35 16.22
N ARG A 149 -16.31 24.03 15.85
CA ARG A 149 -16.09 24.56 14.49
C ARG A 149 -14.62 24.65 14.16
N PHE A 150 -14.31 24.74 12.87
CA PHE A 150 -12.96 25.05 12.41
C PHE A 150 -12.59 26.53 12.71
N LEU A 151 -11.33 26.88 12.48
CA LEU A 151 -10.79 28.22 12.71
C LEU A 151 -11.50 29.27 11.85
N SER A 152 -11.72 30.47 12.43
CA SER A 152 -12.34 31.61 11.74
C SER A 152 -11.31 32.63 11.26
N GLU A 153 -11.69 33.47 10.27
CA GLU A 153 -10.85 34.58 9.81
C GLU A 153 -10.52 35.55 10.93
N THR A 154 -11.50 35.87 11.80
CA THR A 154 -11.28 36.79 12.95
C THR A 154 -10.19 36.25 13.88
N GLU A 155 -10.15 34.94 14.16
CA GLU A 155 -9.12 34.32 14.99
C GLU A 155 -7.74 34.37 14.33
N ASN A 156 -7.69 34.19 13.03
CA ASN A 156 -6.46 34.30 12.26
C ASN A 156 -5.92 35.76 12.22
N ASP A 157 -6.77 36.72 11.85
CA ASP A 157 -6.36 38.10 11.68
C ASP A 157 -5.96 38.76 13.01
N ARG A 158 -6.66 38.42 14.09
CA ARG A 158 -6.34 38.90 15.45
C ARG A 158 -5.25 38.07 16.13
N ARG A 159 -4.71 37.05 15.46
CA ARG A 159 -3.67 36.15 16.02
C ARG A 159 -4.07 35.57 17.36
N MET A 160 -5.31 35.10 17.47
CA MET A 160 -5.85 34.53 18.71
C MET A 160 -5.26 33.15 18.99
N ASN A 161 -5.13 32.81 20.27
CA ASN A 161 -4.68 31.50 20.72
C ASN A 161 -5.87 30.51 20.70
N ALA A 162 -6.41 30.26 19.51
CA ALA A 162 -7.43 29.25 19.27
C ALA A 162 -6.79 27.97 18.72
N VAL A 163 -7.34 26.81 19.06
CA VAL A 163 -6.86 25.54 18.58
C VAL A 163 -8.02 24.61 18.22
N PHE A 164 -7.90 23.98 17.06
CA PHE A 164 -8.73 22.90 16.60
C PHE A 164 -7.92 21.60 16.79
N ILE A 165 -8.48 20.60 17.48
CA ILE A 165 -7.76 19.40 17.89
C ILE A 165 -8.26 18.17 17.12
N GLY A 166 -7.36 17.23 16.88
CA GLY A 166 -7.71 15.91 16.35
C GLY A 166 -8.36 15.03 17.42
N HIS A 167 -9.08 14.00 16.97
CA HIS A 167 -9.86 13.12 17.85
C HIS A 167 -9.01 12.43 18.92
N ASP A 168 -7.81 11.96 18.59
CA ASP A 168 -6.90 11.35 19.57
C ASP A 168 -6.52 12.28 20.73
N ILE A 169 -6.37 13.57 20.44
CA ILE A 169 -6.07 14.58 21.48
C ILE A 169 -7.26 14.76 22.41
N LYS A 170 -8.50 14.72 21.86
CA LYS A 170 -9.73 14.73 22.65
C LYS A 170 -9.78 13.51 23.56
N ASP A 171 -9.61 12.30 23.02
CA ASP A 171 -9.74 11.04 23.78
C ASP A 171 -8.70 10.92 24.90
N GLN A 172 -7.47 11.39 24.67
CA GLN A 172 -6.41 11.30 25.66
C GLN A 172 -6.51 12.38 26.74
N LEU A 173 -6.84 13.63 26.37
CA LEU A 173 -6.89 14.76 27.32
C LEU A 173 -8.27 14.98 27.95
N PHE A 174 -9.34 14.54 27.28
CA PHE A 174 -10.72 14.82 27.70
C PHE A 174 -11.64 13.59 27.57
N PRO A 175 -11.28 12.42 28.15
CA PRO A 175 -12.03 11.17 27.93
C PRO A 175 -13.51 11.28 28.28
N ASP A 176 -13.88 12.02 29.33
CA ASP A 176 -15.25 12.13 29.84
C ASP A 176 -15.81 13.55 29.81
N ALA A 177 -15.15 14.48 29.08
CA ALA A 177 -15.52 15.89 29.15
C ALA A 177 -15.47 16.55 27.75
N SER A 178 -16.37 17.52 27.50
CA SER A 178 -16.26 18.35 26.32
C SER A 178 -14.99 19.20 26.36
N PRO A 179 -14.16 19.17 25.31
CA PRO A 179 -12.96 20.01 25.23
C PRO A 179 -13.26 21.45 24.84
N ILE A 180 -14.44 21.72 24.25
CA ILE A 180 -14.77 23.03 23.70
C ILE A 180 -14.74 24.13 24.78
N GLY A 181 -14.04 25.22 24.47
CA GLY A 181 -13.85 26.34 25.39
C GLY A 181 -12.79 26.14 26.47
N ARG A 182 -12.28 24.90 26.65
CA ARG A 182 -11.18 24.63 27.59
C ARG A 182 -9.83 25.01 27.00
N SER A 183 -8.84 25.20 27.85
CA SER A 183 -7.49 25.58 27.45
C SER A 183 -6.55 24.39 27.55
N ILE A 184 -5.78 24.14 26.50
CA ILE A 184 -4.65 23.20 26.47
C ILE A 184 -3.35 23.96 26.27
N SER A 185 -2.24 23.41 26.72
CA SER A 185 -0.92 24.00 26.54
C SER A 185 -0.21 23.36 25.36
N VAL A 186 0.16 24.15 24.36
CA VAL A 186 0.96 23.72 23.21
C VAL A 186 2.34 24.37 23.33
N GLU A 187 3.38 23.58 23.55
CA GLU A 187 4.75 24.04 23.81
C GLU A 187 4.80 25.10 24.96
N GLY A 188 4.02 24.92 26.02
CA GLY A 188 3.97 25.84 27.15
C GLY A 188 3.06 27.06 26.96
N LEU A 189 2.46 27.25 25.81
CA LEU A 189 1.55 28.38 25.52
C LEU A 189 0.09 27.93 25.60
N PRO A 190 -0.79 28.69 26.27
CA PRO A 190 -2.21 28.33 26.40
C PRO A 190 -2.97 28.61 25.11
N PHE A 191 -3.77 27.63 24.66
CA PHE A 191 -4.67 27.73 23.52
C PHE A 191 -6.07 27.26 23.90
N GLN A 192 -7.10 28.00 23.51
CA GLN A 192 -8.48 27.63 23.73
C GLN A 192 -8.98 26.70 22.64
N VAL A 193 -9.56 25.57 22.99
CA VAL A 193 -10.12 24.61 22.05
C VAL A 193 -11.42 25.18 21.46
N VAL A 194 -11.49 25.30 20.13
CA VAL A 194 -12.66 25.80 19.40
C VAL A 194 -13.40 24.73 18.63
N GLY A 195 -12.77 23.58 18.39
CA GLY A 195 -13.39 22.44 17.75
C GLY A 195 -12.53 21.20 17.80
N VAL A 196 -13.17 20.08 17.48
CA VAL A 196 -12.60 18.73 17.42
C VAL A 196 -12.86 18.15 16.03
N ALA A 197 -11.85 17.57 15.43
CA ALA A 197 -11.98 16.88 14.15
C ALA A 197 -12.72 15.57 14.32
N LYS A 198 -13.54 15.21 13.35
CA LYS A 198 -14.12 13.88 13.20
C LYS A 198 -12.98 12.87 13.03
N ALA A 199 -13.08 11.73 13.72
CA ALA A 199 -12.08 10.68 13.67
C ALA A 199 -11.87 10.15 12.25
N LYS A 200 -10.62 10.16 11.78
CA LYS A 200 -10.16 9.52 10.53
C LYS A 200 -9.60 8.12 10.80
N GLY A 201 -9.22 7.85 12.05
CA GLY A 201 -8.66 6.59 12.50
C GLY A 201 -7.14 6.49 12.31
N SER A 202 -6.64 5.28 12.45
CA SER A 202 -5.21 5.00 12.30
C SER A 202 -4.92 4.30 10.98
N VAL A 203 -3.82 4.72 10.34
CA VAL A 203 -3.30 4.09 9.14
C VAL A 203 -1.90 3.59 9.47
N PHE A 204 -1.67 2.28 9.26
CA PHE A 204 -0.39 1.63 9.59
C PHE A 204 0.02 1.70 11.06
N GLY A 205 -0.95 1.75 11.97
CA GLY A 205 -0.65 1.90 13.38
C GLY A 205 -0.22 3.33 13.77
N GLN A 206 -0.18 4.25 12.80
CA GLN A 206 -0.02 5.68 13.07
C GLN A 206 -1.38 6.35 13.02
N SER A 207 -1.74 7.03 14.09
CA SER A 207 -2.95 7.80 14.14
C SER A 207 -2.89 8.98 13.17
N GLN A 208 -3.96 9.18 12.39
CA GLN A 208 -4.19 10.39 11.60
C GLN A 208 -4.85 11.50 12.41
N ASP A 209 -5.27 11.21 13.62
CA ASP A 209 -6.03 12.09 14.49
C ASP A 209 -5.18 12.73 15.60
N LYS A 210 -3.85 12.48 15.58
CA LYS A 210 -2.88 13.01 16.54
C LYS A 210 -2.29 14.34 16.06
N PHE A 211 -3.15 15.35 15.94
CA PHE A 211 -2.75 16.68 15.49
C PHE A 211 -3.47 17.81 16.22
N VAL A 212 -2.90 19.00 16.11
CA VAL A 212 -3.53 20.27 16.53
C VAL A 212 -3.35 21.31 15.42
N ILE A 213 -4.40 22.09 15.15
CA ILE A 213 -4.38 23.14 14.13
C ILE A 213 -4.64 24.48 14.80
N ILE A 214 -3.80 25.46 14.56
CA ILE A 214 -3.92 26.83 15.05
C ILE A 214 -3.97 27.83 13.90
N PRO A 215 -4.45 29.07 14.10
CA PRO A 215 -4.40 30.10 13.07
C PRO A 215 -2.97 30.31 12.55
N VAL A 216 -2.79 30.35 11.24
CA VAL A 216 -1.46 30.46 10.63
C VAL A 216 -0.73 31.74 11.04
N GLU A 217 -1.44 32.85 11.24
CA GLU A 217 -0.84 34.09 11.73
C GLU A 217 -0.37 33.98 13.18
N THR A 218 -1.07 33.19 14.02
CA THR A 218 -0.61 32.85 15.39
C THR A 218 0.63 31.98 15.34
N TYR A 219 0.64 30.99 14.45
CA TYR A 219 1.83 30.14 14.22
C TYR A 219 3.05 30.99 13.85
N PHE A 220 2.90 31.93 12.89
CA PHE A 220 4.00 32.78 12.47
C PHE A 220 4.47 33.77 13.52
N LYS A 221 3.55 34.26 14.37
CA LYS A 221 3.89 35.10 15.50
C LYS A 221 4.82 34.38 16.49
N ILE A 222 4.59 33.09 16.71
CA ILE A 222 5.31 32.29 17.71
C ILE A 222 6.61 31.73 17.15
N TRP A 223 6.58 31.11 15.94
CA TRP A 223 7.71 30.36 15.39
C TRP A 223 8.31 30.96 14.11
N GLY A 224 7.77 32.09 13.64
CA GLY A 224 8.21 32.75 12.42
C GLY A 224 7.64 32.12 11.15
N SER A 225 7.78 32.84 10.02
CA SER A 225 7.21 32.47 8.72
C SER A 225 8.22 31.88 7.74
N ARG A 226 9.45 31.59 8.17
CA ARG A 226 10.54 31.22 7.26
C ARG A 226 10.65 29.72 6.95
N ASN A 227 9.99 28.85 7.69
CA ASN A 227 10.18 27.41 7.55
C ASN A 227 8.87 26.66 7.42
N GLY A 228 8.84 25.68 6.53
CA GLY A 228 7.75 24.70 6.45
C GLY A 228 6.45 25.19 5.81
N MET A 229 6.46 26.31 5.10
CA MET A 229 5.26 26.83 4.43
C MET A 229 4.94 26.02 3.18
N THR A 230 3.65 25.73 2.99
CA THR A 230 3.06 25.07 1.82
C THR A 230 1.78 25.80 1.45
N TYR A 231 1.50 25.96 0.17
CA TYR A 231 0.21 26.45 -0.27
C TYR A 231 -0.63 25.28 -0.75
N ALA A 232 -1.93 25.32 -0.49
CA ALA A 232 -2.90 24.37 -0.98
C ALA A 232 -3.97 25.12 -1.76
N GLY A 233 -4.22 24.71 -2.98
CA GLY A 233 -5.25 25.27 -3.85
C GLY A 233 -6.32 24.21 -4.12
N LEU A 234 -7.56 24.68 -4.27
CA LEU A 234 -8.69 23.89 -4.72
C LEU A 234 -9.15 24.44 -6.06
N ALA A 235 -9.07 23.68 -7.12
CA ALA A 235 -9.54 24.08 -8.45
C ALA A 235 -11.07 24.31 -8.44
N MET A 236 -11.59 24.99 -9.44
CA MET A 236 -13.03 25.20 -9.57
C MET A 236 -13.79 23.90 -9.74
N ASP A 237 -13.23 22.97 -10.49
CA ASP A 237 -13.70 21.59 -10.70
C ASP A 237 -12.52 20.70 -11.10
N HIS A 238 -12.79 19.40 -11.23
CA HIS A 238 -11.78 18.40 -11.56
C HIS A 238 -11.20 18.59 -12.98
N ASP A 239 -12.01 18.99 -13.94
CA ASP A 239 -11.57 19.18 -15.32
C ASP A 239 -10.56 20.32 -15.47
N HIS A 240 -10.61 21.30 -14.57
CA HIS A 240 -9.68 22.43 -14.53
C HIS A 240 -8.48 22.24 -13.58
N LEU A 241 -8.36 21.11 -12.88
CA LEU A 241 -7.29 20.87 -11.90
C LEU A 241 -5.89 21.06 -12.47
N MET A 242 -5.59 20.42 -13.62
CA MET A 242 -4.29 20.57 -14.28
C MET A 242 -4.02 22.02 -14.72
N GLN A 243 -5.05 22.70 -15.20
CA GLN A 243 -4.95 24.10 -15.66
C GLN A 243 -4.75 25.04 -14.47
N ALA A 244 -5.46 24.84 -13.36
CA ALA A 244 -5.31 25.60 -12.12
C ALA A 244 -3.90 25.42 -11.51
N GLN A 245 -3.39 24.21 -11.52
CA GLN A 245 -2.03 23.90 -11.09
C GLN A 245 -0.99 24.60 -11.97
N GLU A 246 -1.16 24.58 -13.29
CA GLU A 246 -0.24 25.24 -14.22
C GLU A 246 -0.36 26.76 -14.13
N GLU A 247 -1.57 27.33 -13.93
CA GLU A 247 -1.76 28.75 -13.64
C GLU A 247 -0.96 29.17 -12.40
N ALA A 248 -1.05 28.41 -11.31
CA ALA A 248 -0.29 28.67 -10.09
C ALA A 248 1.22 28.56 -10.33
N ARG A 249 1.66 27.58 -11.11
CA ARG A 249 3.07 27.40 -11.49
C ARG A 249 3.58 28.59 -12.29
N VAL A 250 2.87 29.00 -13.33
CA VAL A 250 3.26 30.13 -14.19
C VAL A 250 3.27 31.43 -13.38
N ALA A 251 2.28 31.66 -12.52
CA ALA A 251 2.21 32.83 -11.68
C ALA A 251 3.42 32.91 -10.72
N LEU A 252 3.79 31.79 -10.08
CA LEU A 252 4.93 31.77 -9.17
C LEU A 252 6.29 31.88 -9.90
N ARG A 253 6.41 31.30 -11.11
CA ARG A 253 7.57 31.51 -11.99
C ARG A 253 7.73 33.01 -12.34
N ALA A 254 6.62 33.68 -12.69
CA ALA A 254 6.62 35.11 -12.98
C ALA A 254 7.04 35.94 -11.76
N TYR A 255 6.51 35.65 -10.59
CA TYR A 255 6.89 36.32 -9.34
C TYR A 255 8.38 36.19 -9.03
N ARG A 256 8.94 34.96 -9.22
CA ARG A 256 10.36 34.68 -8.99
C ARG A 256 11.28 35.06 -10.16
N HIS A 257 10.75 35.69 -11.20
CA HIS A 257 11.48 36.12 -12.40
C HIS A 257 12.28 34.98 -13.06
N LEU A 258 11.75 33.74 -13.04
CA LEU A 258 12.40 32.58 -13.67
C LEU A 258 12.27 32.68 -15.20
N LYS A 259 13.38 32.46 -15.89
CA LYS A 259 13.41 32.38 -17.37
C LYS A 259 12.73 31.10 -17.87
N PRO A 260 12.28 31.04 -19.13
CA PRO A 260 11.66 29.82 -19.69
C PRO A 260 12.54 28.58 -19.61
N LYS A 261 13.86 28.73 -19.65
CA LYS A 261 14.84 27.63 -19.59
C LYS A 261 15.24 27.25 -18.16
N ASP A 262 14.92 28.04 -17.16
CA ASP A 262 15.27 27.78 -15.78
C ASP A 262 14.32 26.71 -15.21
N ASP A 263 14.88 25.80 -14.45
CA ASP A 263 14.10 24.85 -13.66
C ASP A 263 13.28 25.57 -12.58
N ASP A 264 12.14 24.97 -12.22
CA ASP A 264 11.34 25.50 -11.12
C ASP A 264 12.09 25.44 -9.79
N THR A 265 11.96 26.49 -9.01
CA THR A 265 12.54 26.61 -7.66
C THR A 265 11.51 26.24 -6.57
N PHE A 266 10.48 25.54 -6.94
CA PHE A 266 9.39 25.02 -6.13
C PHE A 266 8.83 23.77 -6.82
N ALA A 267 7.95 23.05 -6.16
CA ALA A 267 7.26 21.91 -6.73
C ALA A 267 5.74 22.10 -6.61
N THR A 268 5.02 21.66 -7.61
CA THR A 268 3.58 21.54 -7.59
C THR A 268 3.18 20.06 -7.59
N LEU A 269 2.16 19.72 -6.83
CA LEU A 269 1.66 18.35 -6.70
C LEU A 269 0.14 18.40 -6.70
N SER A 270 -0.50 17.71 -7.65
CA SER A 270 -1.94 17.49 -7.65
C SER A 270 -2.29 16.10 -7.11
N SER A 271 -3.56 15.92 -6.73
CA SER A 271 -4.12 14.63 -6.36
C SER A 271 -3.88 13.58 -7.45
N ASP A 272 -4.13 13.93 -8.71
CA ASP A 272 -3.94 13.04 -9.86
C ASP A 272 -2.48 12.67 -10.07
N ALA A 273 -1.57 13.64 -10.02
CA ALA A 273 -0.15 13.38 -10.17
C ALA A 273 0.39 12.41 -9.07
N LEU A 274 -0.19 12.47 -7.86
CA LEU A 274 0.15 11.53 -6.80
C LEU A 274 -0.36 10.12 -7.12
N LEU A 275 -1.60 10.00 -7.62
CA LEU A 275 -2.18 8.72 -8.03
C LEU A 275 -1.42 8.12 -9.22
N ASP A 276 -1.12 8.91 -10.25
CA ASP A 276 -0.37 8.46 -11.44
C ASP A 276 1.01 7.96 -11.07
N PHE A 277 1.71 8.70 -10.23
CA PHE A 277 3.01 8.29 -9.71
C PHE A 277 2.91 6.97 -8.93
N TRP A 278 1.90 6.84 -8.07
CA TRP A 278 1.67 5.62 -7.32
C TRP A 278 1.38 4.43 -8.25
N ASN A 279 0.50 4.60 -9.23
CA ASN A 279 0.16 3.57 -10.23
C ASN A 279 1.39 3.14 -11.03
N GLN A 280 2.25 4.08 -11.41
CA GLN A 280 3.49 3.80 -12.13
C GLN A 280 4.48 3.02 -11.25
N LEU A 281 4.64 3.42 -9.99
CA LEU A 281 5.52 2.74 -9.04
C LEU A 281 5.04 1.32 -8.75
N THR A 282 3.76 1.14 -8.46
CA THR A 282 3.17 -0.18 -8.20
C THR A 282 3.19 -1.07 -9.42
N GLY A 283 3.01 -0.52 -10.62
CA GLY A 283 3.19 -1.24 -11.87
C GLY A 283 4.61 -1.80 -12.03
N ALA A 284 5.63 -1.01 -11.73
CA ALA A 284 7.02 -1.45 -11.78
C ALA A 284 7.33 -2.53 -10.72
N ILE A 285 6.83 -2.35 -9.49
CA ILE A 285 6.96 -3.34 -8.40
C ILE A 285 6.26 -4.65 -8.78
N ALA A 286 5.03 -4.58 -9.30
CA ALA A 286 4.26 -5.75 -9.72
C ALA A 286 4.97 -6.50 -10.87
N ALA A 287 5.49 -5.79 -11.87
CA ALA A 287 6.24 -6.40 -12.97
C ALA A 287 7.51 -7.13 -12.48
N THR A 288 8.25 -6.51 -11.56
CA THR A 288 9.43 -7.13 -10.94
C THR A 288 9.04 -8.37 -10.12
N ALA A 289 7.97 -8.26 -9.33
CA ALA A 289 7.46 -9.41 -8.56
C ALA A 289 7.04 -10.57 -9.46
N VAL A 290 6.33 -10.29 -10.57
CA VAL A 290 5.94 -11.31 -11.55
C VAL A 290 7.18 -11.98 -12.16
N ALA A 291 8.22 -11.24 -12.50
CA ALA A 291 9.47 -11.81 -13.01
C ALA A 291 10.11 -12.77 -12.00
N VAL A 292 10.25 -12.35 -10.74
CA VAL A 292 10.84 -13.18 -9.66
C VAL A 292 9.98 -14.41 -9.39
N VAL A 293 8.66 -14.24 -9.26
CA VAL A 293 7.70 -15.33 -9.05
C VAL A 293 7.74 -16.33 -10.20
N SER A 294 7.86 -15.86 -11.45
CA SER A 294 7.97 -16.73 -12.62
C SER A 294 9.20 -17.64 -12.55
N VAL A 295 10.34 -17.12 -12.10
CA VAL A 295 11.54 -17.93 -11.91
C VAL A 295 11.31 -19.03 -10.85
N PHE A 296 10.74 -18.67 -9.69
CA PHE A 296 10.43 -19.65 -8.65
C PHE A 296 9.40 -20.68 -9.11
N MET A 297 8.39 -20.27 -9.88
CA MET A 297 7.39 -21.16 -10.46
C MET A 297 8.00 -22.16 -11.45
N VAL A 298 8.91 -21.70 -12.32
CA VAL A 298 9.62 -22.60 -13.26
C VAL A 298 10.49 -23.59 -12.49
N VAL A 299 11.29 -23.12 -11.55
CA VAL A 299 12.14 -23.99 -10.72
C VAL A 299 11.29 -24.99 -9.94
N GLY A 300 10.24 -24.54 -9.25
CA GLY A 300 9.31 -25.41 -8.53
C GLY A 300 8.61 -26.41 -9.45
N GLY A 301 8.19 -25.97 -10.63
CA GLY A 301 7.57 -26.83 -11.65
C GLY A 301 8.51 -27.93 -12.17
N VAL A 302 9.77 -27.59 -12.45
CA VAL A 302 10.79 -28.60 -12.86
C VAL A 302 11.02 -29.62 -11.75
N VAL A 303 11.03 -29.18 -10.49
CA VAL A 303 11.16 -30.09 -9.35
C VAL A 303 9.93 -31.00 -9.23
N VAL A 304 8.70 -30.46 -9.41
CA VAL A 304 7.47 -31.27 -9.47
C VAL A 304 7.58 -32.31 -10.60
N MET A 305 8.00 -31.91 -11.80
CA MET A 305 8.18 -32.81 -12.93
C MET A 305 9.15 -33.95 -12.61
N ASN A 306 10.31 -33.65 -12.03
CA ASN A 306 11.32 -34.65 -11.67
C ASN A 306 10.80 -35.67 -10.64
N ILE A 307 10.03 -35.20 -9.67
CA ILE A 307 9.46 -36.10 -8.65
C ILE A 307 8.35 -36.94 -9.23
N MET A 308 7.50 -36.38 -10.06
CA MET A 308 6.46 -37.15 -10.74
C MET A 308 7.07 -38.22 -11.65
N LEU A 309 8.22 -37.96 -12.29
CA LEU A 309 8.96 -38.99 -13.04
C LEU A 309 9.47 -40.09 -12.13
N ALA A 310 10.01 -39.78 -10.95
CA ALA A 310 10.42 -40.78 -9.97
C ALA A 310 9.22 -41.60 -9.46
N VAL A 311 8.10 -40.97 -9.16
CA VAL A 311 6.84 -41.63 -8.74
C VAL A 311 6.33 -42.57 -9.84
N VAL A 312 6.38 -42.16 -11.11
CA VAL A 312 6.01 -43.04 -12.26
C VAL A 312 6.90 -44.27 -12.31
N THR A 313 8.22 -44.14 -12.10
CA THR A 313 9.14 -45.26 -12.10
C THR A 313 8.92 -46.20 -10.90
N GLU A 314 8.69 -45.63 -9.71
CA GLU A 314 8.38 -46.42 -8.49
C GLU A 314 7.06 -47.19 -8.60
N ARG A 315 6.04 -46.61 -9.31
CA ARG A 315 4.71 -47.20 -9.50
C ARG A 315 4.52 -47.91 -10.85
N THR A 316 5.61 -48.22 -11.57
CA THR A 316 5.53 -48.84 -12.92
C THR A 316 4.72 -50.13 -12.91
N HIS A 317 4.94 -51.03 -11.94
CA HIS A 317 4.21 -52.30 -11.80
C HIS A 317 2.71 -52.09 -11.55
N GLU A 318 2.34 -51.17 -10.68
CA GLU A 318 0.95 -50.82 -10.38
C GLU A 318 0.21 -50.25 -11.63
N ILE A 319 0.90 -49.38 -12.41
CA ILE A 319 0.38 -48.87 -13.68
C ILE A 319 0.18 -50.02 -14.68
N GLY A 320 1.11 -50.96 -14.71
CA GLY A 320 1.03 -52.16 -15.52
C GLY A 320 -0.21 -53.02 -15.22
N ILE A 321 -0.47 -53.29 -13.94
CA ILE A 321 -1.67 -54.00 -13.48
C ILE A 321 -2.95 -53.25 -13.91
N ARG A 322 -3.06 -51.96 -13.65
CA ARG A 322 -4.24 -51.15 -14.05
C ARG A 322 -4.51 -51.23 -15.54
N LYS A 323 -3.48 -51.20 -16.38
CA LYS A 323 -3.60 -51.30 -17.82
C LYS A 323 -3.98 -52.72 -18.29
N SER A 324 -3.46 -53.76 -17.66
CA SER A 324 -3.82 -55.11 -17.97
C SER A 324 -5.28 -55.45 -17.63
N VAL A 325 -5.86 -54.77 -16.61
CA VAL A 325 -7.28 -54.86 -16.23
C VAL A 325 -8.17 -53.96 -17.07
N GLY A 326 -7.60 -53.21 -18.05
CA GLY A 326 -8.38 -52.46 -19.04
C GLY A 326 -8.44 -50.94 -18.85
N ALA A 327 -7.60 -50.35 -17.99
CA ALA A 327 -7.51 -48.87 -17.86
C ALA A 327 -7.04 -48.24 -19.16
N ARG A 328 -7.75 -47.20 -19.61
CA ARG A 328 -7.41 -46.42 -20.82
C ARG A 328 -6.21 -45.51 -20.57
N ARG A 329 -5.46 -45.21 -21.61
CA ARG A 329 -4.36 -44.24 -21.54
C ARG A 329 -4.79 -42.88 -20.95
N ARG A 330 -6.02 -42.43 -21.24
CA ARG A 330 -6.58 -41.17 -20.72
C ARG A 330 -6.83 -41.23 -19.20
N ASP A 331 -7.19 -42.38 -18.68
CA ASP A 331 -7.48 -42.53 -17.26
C ASP A 331 -6.19 -42.40 -16.44
N ILE A 332 -5.10 -43.02 -16.88
CA ILE A 332 -3.77 -42.87 -16.28
C ILE A 332 -3.26 -41.43 -16.42
N LEU A 333 -3.39 -40.82 -17.61
CA LEU A 333 -2.96 -39.44 -17.86
C LEU A 333 -3.68 -38.49 -16.89
N ASN A 334 -5.02 -38.57 -16.82
CA ASN A 334 -5.82 -37.70 -15.98
C ASN A 334 -5.49 -37.89 -14.49
N GLN A 335 -5.26 -39.11 -14.06
CA GLN A 335 -4.88 -39.41 -12.66
C GLN A 335 -3.59 -38.68 -12.28
N PHE A 336 -2.52 -38.80 -13.06
CA PHE A 336 -1.24 -38.15 -12.78
C PHE A 336 -1.29 -36.61 -12.93
N LEU A 337 -2.11 -36.09 -13.87
CA LEU A 337 -2.35 -34.64 -13.99
C LEU A 337 -3.06 -34.06 -12.75
N VAL A 338 -4.08 -34.77 -12.26
CA VAL A 338 -4.78 -34.35 -11.04
C VAL A 338 -3.83 -34.44 -9.84
N GLU A 339 -3.04 -35.51 -9.72
CA GLU A 339 -2.08 -35.69 -8.63
C GLU A 339 -1.03 -34.58 -8.60
N SER A 340 -0.42 -34.23 -9.74
CA SER A 340 0.56 -33.14 -9.84
C SER A 340 -0.05 -31.75 -9.57
N SER A 341 -1.27 -31.49 -10.08
CA SER A 341 -1.98 -30.24 -9.85
C SER A 341 -2.36 -30.06 -8.38
N MET A 342 -2.84 -31.14 -7.73
CA MET A 342 -3.16 -31.13 -6.31
C MET A 342 -1.93 -30.93 -5.44
N LEU A 343 -0.81 -31.59 -5.76
CA LEU A 343 0.45 -31.41 -5.06
C LEU A 343 0.88 -29.92 -5.09
N ALA A 344 0.83 -29.33 -6.28
CA ALA A 344 1.17 -27.93 -6.45
C ALA A 344 0.18 -26.98 -5.77
N ALA A 345 -1.13 -27.29 -5.79
CA ALA A 345 -2.15 -26.53 -5.07
C ALA A 345 -1.93 -26.56 -3.54
N ILE A 346 -1.55 -27.71 -2.97
CA ILE A 346 -1.17 -27.81 -1.55
C ILE A 346 0.02 -26.89 -1.26
N GLY A 347 1.04 -26.87 -2.13
CA GLY A 347 2.16 -25.94 -2.03
C GLY A 347 1.69 -24.48 -2.06
N GLY A 348 0.73 -24.15 -2.95
CA GLY A 348 0.10 -22.85 -3.01
C GLY A 348 -0.63 -22.46 -1.71
N VAL A 349 -1.43 -23.36 -1.15
CA VAL A 349 -2.13 -23.14 0.13
C VAL A 349 -1.14 -22.93 1.29
N LEU A 350 -0.07 -23.71 1.35
CA LEU A 350 0.99 -23.52 2.34
C LEU A 350 1.70 -22.16 2.15
N GLY A 351 1.90 -21.75 0.89
CA GLY A 351 2.42 -20.43 0.56
C GLY A 351 1.50 -19.30 1.02
N VAL A 352 0.18 -19.43 0.85
CA VAL A 352 -0.82 -18.50 1.38
C VAL A 352 -0.73 -18.40 2.91
N MET A 353 -0.68 -19.55 3.60
CA MET A 353 -0.57 -19.56 5.07
C MET A 353 0.72 -18.88 5.54
N LEU A 354 1.84 -19.13 4.88
CA LEU A 354 3.10 -18.49 5.21
C LEU A 354 3.05 -16.97 4.93
N ALA A 355 2.48 -16.56 3.80
CA ALA A 355 2.29 -15.15 3.48
C ALA A 355 1.40 -14.44 4.51
N TRP A 356 0.34 -15.09 4.97
CA TRP A 356 -0.53 -14.55 6.01
C TRP A 356 0.21 -14.37 7.35
N ILE A 357 1.00 -15.38 7.76
CA ILE A 357 1.84 -15.29 8.97
C ILE A 357 2.83 -14.13 8.85
N VAL A 358 3.51 -14.01 7.70
CA VAL A 358 4.44 -12.90 7.42
C VAL A 358 3.71 -11.55 7.47
N ALA A 359 2.52 -11.45 6.87
CA ALA A 359 1.73 -10.21 6.88
C ALA A 359 1.33 -9.80 8.30
N VAL A 360 0.89 -10.74 9.14
CA VAL A 360 0.58 -10.47 10.55
C VAL A 360 1.83 -10.04 11.33
N LEU A 361 2.96 -10.72 11.12
CA LEU A 361 4.21 -10.40 11.79
C LEU A 361 4.74 -9.01 11.40
N VAL A 362 4.75 -8.70 10.11
CA VAL A 362 5.18 -7.38 9.61
C VAL A 362 4.26 -6.29 10.16
N ARG A 363 2.94 -6.49 10.14
CA ARG A 363 1.97 -5.53 10.68
C ARG A 363 2.13 -5.30 12.18
N SER A 364 2.58 -6.30 12.95
CA SER A 364 2.78 -6.15 14.40
C SER A 364 4.12 -5.51 14.76
N LEU A 365 5.15 -5.66 13.93
CA LEU A 365 6.51 -5.19 14.20
C LEU A 365 6.87 -3.90 13.48
N THR A 366 6.14 -3.55 12.42
CA THR A 366 6.45 -2.39 11.58
C THR A 366 5.18 -1.60 11.25
N PRO A 367 5.30 -0.30 10.96
CA PRO A 367 4.16 0.50 10.51
C PRO A 367 3.74 0.21 9.05
N VAL A 368 4.32 -0.81 8.40
CA VAL A 368 4.01 -1.12 6.99
C VAL A 368 2.62 -1.76 6.90
N PRO A 369 1.71 -1.20 6.09
CA PRO A 369 0.39 -1.75 5.90
C PRO A 369 0.47 -3.03 5.06
N MET A 370 0.00 -4.10 5.59
CA MET A 370 -0.21 -5.31 4.81
C MET A 370 -1.67 -5.75 4.93
N SER A 371 -2.37 -5.75 3.82
CA SER A 371 -3.72 -6.31 3.73
C SER A 371 -3.70 -7.42 2.67
N VAL A 372 -3.95 -8.65 3.10
CA VAL A 372 -3.98 -9.80 2.17
C VAL A 372 -5.29 -9.76 1.37
N PRO A 373 -5.28 -9.35 0.10
CA PRO A 373 -6.51 -9.32 -0.69
C PRO A 373 -6.91 -10.74 -1.11
N ILE A 374 -8.20 -11.04 -1.05
CA ILE A 374 -8.75 -12.36 -1.43
C ILE A 374 -8.39 -12.71 -2.89
N SER A 375 -8.35 -11.70 -3.75
CA SER A 375 -7.92 -11.86 -5.16
C SER A 375 -6.52 -12.45 -5.27
N ALA A 376 -5.55 -12.00 -4.47
CA ALA A 376 -4.18 -12.53 -4.47
C ALA A 376 -4.14 -14.00 -4.01
N VAL A 377 -4.96 -14.36 -3.02
CA VAL A 377 -5.08 -15.75 -2.56
C VAL A 377 -5.60 -16.66 -3.67
N VAL A 378 -6.69 -16.25 -4.34
CA VAL A 378 -7.28 -17.00 -5.45
C VAL A 378 -6.29 -17.14 -6.61
N VAL A 379 -5.66 -16.04 -7.01
CA VAL A 379 -4.64 -16.05 -8.08
C VAL A 379 -3.46 -16.93 -7.71
N GLY A 380 -2.93 -16.83 -6.49
CA GLY A 380 -1.78 -17.60 -6.04
C GLY A 380 -2.03 -19.13 -6.06
N VAL A 381 -3.17 -19.57 -5.53
CA VAL A 381 -3.54 -20.99 -5.51
C VAL A 381 -3.84 -21.50 -6.92
N THR A 382 -4.57 -20.74 -7.73
CA THR A 382 -4.91 -21.14 -9.11
C THR A 382 -3.65 -21.23 -9.97
N LEU A 383 -2.75 -20.26 -9.85
CA LEU A 383 -1.47 -20.25 -10.58
C LEU A 383 -0.60 -21.43 -10.17
N SER A 384 -0.53 -21.75 -8.87
CA SER A 384 0.19 -22.94 -8.37
C SER A 384 -0.36 -24.24 -8.96
N ALA A 385 -1.69 -24.40 -8.97
CA ALA A 385 -2.34 -25.57 -9.57
C ALA A 385 -2.06 -25.68 -11.07
N ALA A 386 -2.09 -24.55 -11.79
CA ALA A 386 -1.77 -24.48 -13.23
C ALA A 386 -0.31 -24.88 -13.52
N VAL A 387 0.64 -24.46 -12.69
CA VAL A 387 2.05 -24.88 -12.79
C VAL A 387 2.18 -26.40 -12.58
N GLY A 388 1.51 -26.95 -11.56
CA GLY A 388 1.47 -28.40 -11.33
C GLY A 388 0.88 -29.15 -12.51
N LEU A 389 -0.18 -28.62 -13.12
CA LEU A 389 -0.79 -29.19 -14.32
C LEU A 389 0.19 -29.18 -15.51
N PHE A 390 0.81 -28.02 -15.80
CA PHE A 390 1.72 -27.83 -16.93
C PHE A 390 2.95 -28.74 -16.84
N PHE A 391 3.64 -28.71 -15.71
CA PHE A 391 4.84 -29.54 -15.51
C PHE A 391 4.53 -31.03 -15.27
N GLY A 392 3.27 -31.34 -14.89
CA GLY A 392 2.76 -32.71 -14.77
C GLY A 392 2.45 -33.40 -16.11
N ILE A 393 2.29 -32.65 -17.23
CA ILE A 393 1.96 -33.22 -18.54
C ILE A 393 2.98 -34.26 -19.00
N TYR A 394 4.26 -33.93 -18.92
CA TYR A 394 5.32 -34.82 -19.42
C TYR A 394 5.39 -36.16 -18.62
N PRO A 395 5.48 -36.18 -17.28
CA PRO A 395 5.46 -37.45 -16.53
C PRO A 395 4.15 -38.22 -16.69
N ALA A 396 3.00 -37.53 -16.74
CA ALA A 396 1.71 -38.18 -16.96
C ALA A 396 1.62 -38.87 -18.34
N GLN A 397 2.15 -38.24 -19.39
CA GLN A 397 2.24 -38.86 -20.70
C GLN A 397 3.17 -40.07 -20.72
N ARG A 398 4.29 -40.01 -20.00
CA ARG A 398 5.22 -41.13 -19.89
C ARG A 398 4.57 -42.34 -19.18
N ALA A 399 3.84 -42.08 -18.09
CA ALA A 399 3.05 -43.13 -17.39
C ALA A 399 1.97 -43.70 -18.30
N ALA A 400 1.25 -42.85 -19.07
CA ALA A 400 0.20 -43.31 -19.97
C ALA A 400 0.70 -44.11 -21.17
N LYS A 401 1.98 -44.01 -21.56
CA LYS A 401 2.61 -44.72 -22.67
C LYS A 401 3.27 -46.05 -22.27
N LEU A 402 3.44 -46.35 -20.97
CA LEU A 402 4.05 -47.60 -20.50
C LEU A 402 3.36 -48.82 -21.13
N ASP A 403 4.14 -49.80 -21.58
CA ASP A 403 3.64 -51.08 -22.04
C ASP A 403 3.30 -51.98 -20.82
N PRO A 404 2.08 -52.54 -20.72
CA PRO A 404 1.69 -53.38 -19.59
C PRO A 404 2.55 -54.64 -19.46
N ILE A 405 3.07 -55.20 -20.55
CA ILE A 405 3.90 -56.37 -20.53
C ILE A 405 5.28 -56.05 -19.94
N GLU A 406 5.90 -54.99 -20.42
CA GLU A 406 7.20 -54.53 -19.89
C GLU A 406 7.09 -54.09 -18.43
N ALA A 407 6.01 -53.41 -18.06
CA ALA A 407 5.77 -52.92 -16.72
C ALA A 407 5.60 -54.06 -15.69
N LEU A 408 5.02 -55.19 -16.09
CA LEU A 408 4.85 -56.38 -15.25
C LEU A 408 6.12 -57.26 -15.17
N ARG A 409 7.02 -57.16 -16.17
CA ARG A 409 8.27 -57.91 -16.24
C ARG A 409 9.41 -57.29 -15.43
N MET A 410 9.31 -55.99 -15.10
CA MET A 410 10.27 -55.33 -14.23
C MET A 410 10.07 -55.82 -12.77
N GLU A 411 10.78 -56.84 -12.39
CA GLU A 411 10.98 -57.22 -10.97
C GLU A 411 11.79 -56.10 -10.26
N LYS A 412 11.44 -55.87 -8.98
CA LYS A 412 12.15 -54.91 -8.13
C LYS A 412 13.57 -55.36 -7.84
#